data_b90a9f72b605daeab417c7854a261381
#
_entry.id   b90a9f72b605daeab417c7854a261381
#
_cell.length_a   1.000
_cell.length_b   1.000
_cell.length_c   1.000
_cell.angle_alpha   90.00
_cell.angle_beta   90.00
_cell.angle_gamma   90.00
#
_symmetry.space_group_name_H-M   'P 1'
#
loop_
_entity.id
_entity.type
_entity.pdbx_description
1 polymer ?
#
loop_
_entity_poly.entity_id
_entity_poly.type
_entity_poly.pdbx_seq_one_letter_code
_entity_poly.pdbx_strand_id
1 'polypeptide(L)'
;MNLHASQAEIDTLEGVVRRAPPGEGVVAAKVALAWHLRQRDSARTLKLVQEVMPVVRASRASTHGDAIASCHARAALAAAEASALYGEVVEAERCLLDARAHLDATWDPQAEGDTWLVEALVARTRGQAERALAALRQAARCFQQAGEGERLEIARAWTLFETMTQQPDAALSDEPATAGPGDSGMAHDAIRCAARALALACRNPAAAARAFTQAGELAQARGLVLLEVSCLLGAGAAIHDLGDYDRAARCFDAAARRARVTGWPTLQVTCDMYFGSLLCDLGAFDESRRTLEDVVEALSARPRGTLLACAHAALARTLLATRRACESAAQMDAAMALFRAADGARDLALNLILQARVLGASAQPARAIEALAEAQALVEARGFDSMRVRLCHAQADLHHRFTLPPPGGMTQPTAALHFAEAALAHGRRLTGWSARAALHDFLAERWAEQGDHQRAYAYARQALAAKEKETAQKMSYPLALLRVRRRAEMRGGPEHAIAPSSHASSRHHDGLPGSVAR
;
A
#
# COMPACT_ATOMS: atom_id res chain seq x y z
N MET A 1 23.55 -2.00 -18.12
CA MET A 1 22.15 -2.42 -18.44
C MET A 1 21.22 -1.39 -17.81
N ASN A 2 20.24 -0.85 -18.56
CA ASN A 2 19.30 0.14 -18.02
C ASN A 2 18.46 -0.44 -16.87
N LEU A 3 18.08 0.38 -15.91
CA LEU A 3 17.20 -0.06 -14.81
C LEU A 3 15.78 -0.35 -15.31
N HIS A 4 15.28 0.50 -16.22
CA HIS A 4 13.98 0.37 -16.87
C HIS A 4 14.16 0.51 -18.38
N ALA A 5 13.69 -0.47 -19.14
CA ALA A 5 13.75 -0.44 -20.60
C ALA A 5 12.45 0.08 -21.21
N SER A 6 12.56 0.70 -22.37
CA SER A 6 11.44 1.02 -23.25
C SER A 6 10.84 -0.27 -23.85
N GLN A 7 9.61 -0.19 -24.39
CA GLN A 7 9.02 -1.35 -25.07
C GLN A 7 9.84 -1.77 -26.30
N ALA A 8 10.40 -0.82 -27.04
CA ALA A 8 11.23 -1.09 -28.20
C ALA A 8 12.52 -1.87 -27.86
N GLU A 9 13.14 -1.57 -26.70
CA GLU A 9 14.30 -2.34 -26.21
C GLU A 9 13.91 -3.77 -25.84
N ILE A 10 12.74 -3.96 -25.20
CA ILE A 10 12.21 -5.28 -24.89
C ILE A 10 11.95 -6.09 -26.17
N ASP A 11 11.27 -5.48 -27.15
CA ASP A 11 10.97 -6.13 -28.45
C ASP A 11 12.25 -6.53 -29.17
N THR A 12 13.29 -5.71 -29.09
CA THR A 12 14.62 -6.02 -29.63
C THR A 12 15.24 -7.23 -28.95
N LEU A 13 15.25 -7.28 -27.62
CA LEU A 13 15.76 -8.41 -26.85
C LEU A 13 14.96 -9.70 -27.12
N GLU A 14 13.65 -9.60 -27.28
CA GLU A 14 12.81 -10.74 -27.67
C GLU A 14 13.16 -11.26 -29.07
N GLY A 15 13.47 -10.35 -30.00
CA GLY A 15 13.96 -10.69 -31.32
C GLY A 15 15.29 -11.46 -31.28
N VAL A 16 16.21 -11.02 -30.41
CA VAL A 16 17.50 -11.70 -30.19
C VAL A 16 17.26 -13.11 -29.60
N VAL A 17 16.49 -13.21 -28.51
CA VAL A 17 16.21 -14.50 -27.84
C VAL A 17 15.56 -15.52 -28.78
N ARG A 18 14.71 -15.07 -29.72
CA ARG A 18 14.06 -15.96 -30.70
C ARG A 18 14.97 -16.45 -31.83
N ARG A 19 15.95 -15.64 -32.25
CA ARG A 19 16.73 -15.90 -33.47
C ARG A 19 18.15 -16.43 -33.18
N ALA A 20 18.69 -16.16 -32.01
CA ALA A 20 20.07 -16.52 -31.70
C ALA A 20 20.18 -18.02 -31.44
N PRO A 21 21.25 -18.65 -31.95
CA PRO A 21 21.57 -20.06 -31.68
C PRO A 21 21.88 -20.25 -30.18
N PRO A 22 21.69 -21.46 -29.63
CA PRO A 22 22.10 -21.77 -28.27
C PRO A 22 23.56 -21.40 -28.00
N GLY A 23 23.82 -20.64 -26.91
CA GLY A 23 25.16 -20.19 -26.56
C GLY A 23 25.14 -19.08 -25.50
N GLU A 24 26.33 -18.61 -25.09
CA GLU A 24 26.44 -17.58 -24.03
C GLU A 24 25.71 -16.27 -24.37
N GLY A 25 25.69 -15.86 -25.64
CA GLY A 25 24.97 -14.67 -26.09
C GLY A 25 23.46 -14.73 -25.86
N VAL A 26 22.85 -15.92 -26.01
CA VAL A 26 21.41 -16.13 -25.71
C VAL A 26 21.16 -16.09 -24.21
N VAL A 27 22.08 -16.60 -23.39
CA VAL A 27 21.98 -16.53 -21.92
C VAL A 27 21.99 -15.08 -21.46
N ALA A 28 22.94 -14.27 -21.93
CA ALA A 28 23.00 -12.84 -21.59
C ALA A 28 21.74 -12.09 -22.04
N ALA A 29 21.23 -12.37 -23.25
CA ALA A 29 19.99 -11.76 -23.75
C ALA A 29 18.75 -12.17 -22.92
N LYS A 30 18.65 -13.44 -22.51
CA LYS A 30 17.58 -13.92 -21.62
C LYS A 30 17.65 -13.27 -20.24
N VAL A 31 18.84 -13.11 -19.66
CA VAL A 31 19.05 -12.42 -18.38
C VAL A 31 18.63 -10.94 -18.49
N ALA A 32 19.05 -10.26 -19.57
CA ALA A 32 18.62 -8.89 -19.83
C ALA A 32 17.11 -8.77 -19.99
N LEU A 33 16.49 -9.66 -20.73
CA LEU A 33 15.05 -9.71 -20.90
C LEU A 33 14.33 -9.98 -19.57
N ALA A 34 14.79 -10.92 -18.76
CA ALA A 34 14.24 -11.19 -17.44
C ALA A 34 14.34 -9.96 -16.53
N TRP A 35 15.47 -9.25 -16.55
CA TRP A 35 15.63 -8.00 -15.80
C TRP A 35 14.62 -6.94 -16.20
N HIS A 36 14.34 -6.75 -17.48
CA HIS A 36 13.40 -5.73 -17.95
C HIS A 36 11.92 -6.14 -17.82
N LEU A 37 11.63 -7.44 -17.74
CA LEU A 37 10.29 -7.96 -17.55
C LEU A 37 9.87 -8.07 -16.07
N ARG A 38 10.78 -7.94 -15.10
CA ARG A 38 10.56 -8.26 -13.68
C ARG A 38 9.32 -7.60 -13.06
N GLN A 39 8.93 -6.40 -13.50
CA GLN A 39 7.68 -5.74 -13.10
C GLN A 39 6.58 -5.79 -14.16
N ARG A 40 6.89 -6.13 -15.41
CA ARG A 40 5.90 -6.15 -16.50
C ARG A 40 5.26 -7.52 -16.67
N ASP A 41 6.09 -8.57 -16.58
CA ASP A 41 5.70 -9.98 -16.69
C ASP A 41 6.60 -10.82 -15.78
N SER A 42 6.30 -10.76 -14.48
CA SER A 42 7.11 -11.46 -13.46
C SER A 42 7.06 -12.98 -13.62
N ALA A 43 5.95 -13.55 -14.14
CA ALA A 43 5.85 -14.97 -14.42
C ALA A 43 6.87 -15.41 -15.48
N ARG A 44 6.96 -14.65 -16.56
CA ARG A 44 7.93 -14.89 -17.62
C ARG A 44 9.37 -14.65 -17.15
N THR A 45 9.58 -13.65 -16.28
CA THR A 45 10.87 -13.43 -15.63
C THR A 45 11.34 -14.67 -14.90
N LEU A 46 10.52 -15.23 -14.01
CA LEU A 46 10.85 -16.44 -13.26
C LEU A 46 11.15 -17.63 -14.18
N LYS A 47 10.37 -17.80 -15.25
CA LYS A 47 10.61 -18.84 -16.25
C LYS A 47 11.95 -18.65 -16.96
N LEU A 48 12.27 -17.45 -17.42
CA LEU A 48 13.55 -17.14 -18.06
C LEU A 48 14.73 -17.41 -17.11
N VAL A 49 14.60 -17.02 -15.84
CA VAL A 49 15.61 -17.29 -14.83
C VAL A 49 15.78 -18.79 -14.61
N GLN A 50 14.71 -19.57 -14.50
CA GLN A 50 14.77 -21.03 -14.39
C GLN A 50 15.49 -21.68 -15.58
N GLU A 51 15.32 -21.16 -16.80
CA GLU A 51 15.99 -21.65 -17.99
C GLU A 51 17.48 -21.33 -18.01
N VAL A 52 17.90 -20.15 -17.54
CA VAL A 52 19.32 -19.72 -17.62
C VAL A 52 20.16 -20.19 -16.44
N MET A 53 19.61 -20.33 -15.24
CA MET A 53 20.37 -20.65 -14.02
C MET A 53 21.17 -21.95 -14.10
N PRO A 54 20.65 -23.08 -14.66
CA PRO A 54 21.46 -24.29 -14.82
C PRO A 54 22.68 -24.08 -15.73
N VAL A 55 22.50 -23.32 -16.82
CA VAL A 55 23.61 -23.04 -17.78
C VAL A 55 24.67 -22.16 -17.13
N VAL A 56 24.26 -21.10 -16.44
CA VAL A 56 25.14 -20.16 -15.74
C VAL A 56 25.94 -20.88 -14.65
N ARG A 57 25.30 -21.78 -13.89
CA ARG A 57 25.98 -22.59 -12.86
C ARG A 57 27.00 -23.58 -13.45
N ALA A 58 26.68 -24.20 -14.56
CA ALA A 58 27.58 -25.14 -15.23
C ALA A 58 28.82 -24.45 -15.82
N SER A 59 28.66 -23.21 -16.32
CA SER A 59 29.73 -22.44 -16.97
C SER A 59 30.74 -21.79 -16.00
N ARG A 60 30.57 -21.94 -14.69
CA ARG A 60 31.42 -21.36 -13.64
C ARG A 60 32.89 -21.82 -13.71
N ALA A 61 33.17 -22.94 -14.36
CA ALA A 61 34.51 -23.51 -14.50
C ALA A 61 35.26 -22.96 -15.73
N SER A 62 34.66 -22.04 -16.51
CA SER A 62 35.26 -21.50 -17.73
C SER A 62 36.07 -20.22 -17.49
N THR A 63 36.91 -19.87 -18.47
CA THR A 63 37.80 -18.69 -18.47
C THR A 63 37.06 -17.31 -18.46
N HIS A 64 35.74 -17.29 -18.51
CA HIS A 64 34.88 -16.07 -18.52
C HIS A 64 34.14 -15.85 -17.18
N GLY A 65 34.79 -16.14 -16.05
CA GLY A 65 34.21 -16.15 -14.72
C GLY A 65 33.43 -14.88 -14.35
N ASP A 66 33.93 -13.68 -14.64
CA ASP A 66 33.34 -12.40 -14.22
C ASP A 66 32.04 -12.09 -14.97
N ALA A 67 31.98 -12.32 -16.29
CA ALA A 67 30.77 -12.09 -17.09
C ALA A 67 29.65 -13.05 -16.70
N ILE A 68 29.99 -14.29 -16.38
CA ILE A 68 29.04 -15.32 -15.92
C ILE A 68 28.54 -15.01 -14.50
N ALA A 69 29.44 -14.58 -13.61
CA ALA A 69 29.05 -14.15 -12.25
C ALA A 69 28.10 -12.96 -12.28
N SER A 70 28.36 -11.97 -13.15
CA SER A 70 27.47 -10.83 -13.37
C SER A 70 26.09 -11.26 -13.91
N CYS A 71 26.05 -12.20 -14.86
CA CYS A 71 24.78 -12.77 -15.36
C CYS A 71 24.03 -13.52 -14.26
N HIS A 72 24.71 -14.29 -13.40
CA HIS A 72 24.12 -14.98 -12.28
C HIS A 72 23.49 -14.01 -11.30
N ALA A 73 24.25 -13.04 -10.84
CA ALA A 73 23.77 -12.03 -9.90
C ALA A 73 22.55 -11.29 -10.47
N ARG A 74 22.60 -10.88 -11.73
CA ARG A 74 21.49 -10.17 -12.39
C ARG A 74 20.22 -11.03 -12.51
N ALA A 75 20.37 -12.31 -12.87
CA ALA A 75 19.26 -13.25 -12.93
C ALA A 75 18.65 -13.47 -11.53
N ALA A 76 19.48 -13.63 -10.51
CA ALA A 76 19.03 -13.79 -9.13
C ALA A 76 18.31 -12.54 -8.62
N LEU A 77 18.79 -11.33 -8.95
CA LEU A 77 18.10 -10.08 -8.60
C LEU A 77 16.73 -9.96 -9.30
N ALA A 78 16.65 -10.32 -10.58
CA ALA A 78 15.38 -10.31 -11.30
C ALA A 78 14.37 -11.29 -10.69
N ALA A 79 14.82 -12.48 -10.28
CA ALA A 79 14.00 -13.44 -9.56
C ALA A 79 13.58 -12.93 -8.18
N ALA A 80 14.49 -12.30 -7.43
CA ALA A 80 14.20 -11.74 -6.12
C ALA A 80 13.07 -10.69 -6.18
N GLU A 81 13.15 -9.76 -7.14
CA GLU A 81 12.12 -8.74 -7.33
C GLU A 81 10.79 -9.36 -7.76
N ALA A 82 10.80 -10.28 -8.72
CA ALA A 82 9.60 -10.99 -9.18
C ALA A 82 8.93 -11.78 -8.05
N SER A 83 9.71 -12.54 -7.26
CA SER A 83 9.20 -13.31 -6.12
C SER A 83 8.61 -12.41 -5.03
N ALA A 84 9.25 -11.26 -4.74
CA ALA A 84 8.71 -10.28 -3.80
C ALA A 84 7.34 -9.74 -4.24
N LEU A 85 7.16 -9.48 -5.54
CA LEU A 85 5.89 -9.03 -6.11
C LEU A 85 4.80 -10.10 -6.05
N TYR A 86 5.16 -11.38 -6.12
CA TYR A 86 4.23 -12.49 -5.84
C TYR A 86 3.94 -12.69 -4.34
N GLY A 87 4.66 -12.01 -3.46
CA GLY A 87 4.56 -12.18 -2.00
C GLY A 87 5.32 -13.38 -1.46
N GLU A 88 6.19 -13.98 -2.27
CA GLU A 88 7.09 -15.08 -1.90
C GLU A 88 8.37 -14.52 -1.27
N VAL A 89 8.23 -13.85 -0.13
CA VAL A 89 9.30 -13.04 0.48
C VAL A 89 10.51 -13.88 0.89
N VAL A 90 10.31 -15.11 1.36
CA VAL A 90 11.40 -16.02 1.73
C VAL A 90 12.25 -16.38 0.51
N GLU A 91 11.59 -16.65 -0.62
CA GLU A 91 12.28 -16.94 -1.87
C GLU A 91 13.00 -15.70 -2.41
N ALA A 92 12.39 -14.53 -2.30
CA ALA A 92 13.02 -13.26 -2.67
C ALA A 92 14.32 -13.01 -1.87
N GLU A 93 14.30 -13.25 -0.56
CA GLU A 93 15.50 -13.12 0.28
C GLU A 93 16.56 -14.14 -0.06
N ARG A 94 16.18 -15.38 -0.35
CA ARG A 94 17.11 -16.41 -0.80
C ARG A 94 17.80 -15.99 -2.11
N CYS A 95 17.05 -15.46 -3.07
CA CYS A 95 17.59 -14.95 -4.32
C CYS A 95 18.51 -13.73 -4.11
N LEU A 96 18.18 -12.83 -3.17
CA LEU A 96 19.05 -11.71 -2.80
C LEU A 96 20.38 -12.17 -2.22
N LEU A 97 20.37 -13.17 -1.33
CA LEU A 97 21.59 -13.75 -0.78
C LEU A 97 22.43 -14.42 -1.86
N ASP A 98 21.80 -15.15 -2.79
CA ASP A 98 22.48 -15.75 -3.94
C ASP A 98 23.13 -14.67 -4.84
N ALA A 99 22.43 -13.57 -5.12
CA ALA A 99 22.97 -12.45 -5.88
C ALA A 99 24.21 -11.83 -5.21
N ARG A 100 24.14 -11.55 -3.89
CA ARG A 100 25.27 -10.97 -3.13
C ARG A 100 26.49 -11.86 -3.16
N ALA A 101 26.33 -13.15 -2.92
CA ALA A 101 27.44 -14.11 -2.94
C ALA A 101 28.21 -14.13 -4.28
N HIS A 102 27.59 -13.67 -5.37
CA HIS A 102 28.22 -13.59 -6.69
C HIS A 102 28.78 -12.21 -7.01
N LEU A 103 28.28 -11.14 -6.37
CA LEU A 103 28.78 -9.77 -6.53
C LEU A 103 30.02 -9.50 -5.67
N ASP A 104 30.14 -10.11 -4.49
CA ASP A 104 31.30 -9.96 -3.60
C ASP A 104 32.63 -10.30 -4.27
N ALA A 105 32.58 -11.11 -5.33
CA ALA A 105 33.76 -11.52 -6.10
C ALA A 105 34.20 -10.50 -7.18
N THR A 106 33.31 -9.53 -7.57
CA THR A 106 33.51 -8.73 -8.80
C THR A 106 33.57 -7.22 -8.59
N TRP A 107 33.34 -6.71 -7.37
CA TRP A 107 33.25 -5.27 -7.06
C TRP A 107 32.60 -4.45 -8.21
N ASP A 108 31.28 -4.56 -8.33
CA ASP A 108 30.46 -3.74 -9.24
C ASP A 108 29.50 -2.85 -8.41
N PRO A 109 29.86 -1.56 -8.14
CA PRO A 109 29.03 -0.68 -7.33
C PRO A 109 27.65 -0.41 -7.96
N GLN A 110 27.50 -0.50 -9.29
CA GLN A 110 26.21 -0.41 -9.94
C GLN A 110 25.31 -1.61 -9.60
N ALA A 111 25.86 -2.83 -9.69
CA ALA A 111 25.12 -4.04 -9.38
C ALA A 111 24.82 -4.15 -7.88
N GLU A 112 25.73 -3.68 -7.03
CA GLU A 112 25.49 -3.57 -5.58
C GLU A 112 24.34 -2.58 -5.29
N GLY A 113 24.33 -1.41 -5.94
CA GLY A 113 23.24 -0.44 -5.83
C GLY A 113 21.89 -1.01 -6.28
N ASP A 114 21.85 -1.76 -7.40
CA ASP A 114 20.65 -2.45 -7.86
C ASP A 114 20.18 -3.51 -6.83
N THR A 115 21.13 -4.19 -6.15
CA THR A 115 20.81 -5.14 -5.07
C THR A 115 20.13 -4.46 -3.90
N TRP A 116 20.62 -3.28 -3.49
CA TRP A 116 20.02 -2.50 -2.44
C TRP A 116 18.63 -1.97 -2.82
N LEU A 117 18.37 -1.66 -4.09
CA LEU A 117 17.02 -1.29 -4.56
C LEU A 117 16.04 -2.46 -4.42
N VAL A 118 16.46 -3.68 -4.78
CA VAL A 118 15.62 -4.88 -4.61
C VAL A 118 15.42 -5.21 -3.14
N GLU A 119 16.46 -5.06 -2.29
CA GLU A 119 16.35 -5.20 -0.83
C GLU A 119 15.31 -4.24 -0.26
N ALA A 120 15.30 -2.99 -0.72
CA ALA A 120 14.31 -2.00 -0.28
C ALA A 120 12.87 -2.43 -0.63
N LEU A 121 12.66 -3.00 -1.82
CA LEU A 121 11.35 -3.53 -2.21
C LEU A 121 10.94 -4.72 -1.31
N VAL A 122 11.86 -5.65 -1.04
CA VAL A 122 11.59 -6.80 -0.16
C VAL A 122 11.28 -6.33 1.27
N ALA A 123 12.05 -5.39 1.81
CA ALA A 123 11.79 -4.81 3.12
C ALA A 123 10.41 -4.13 3.19
N ARG A 124 10.03 -3.39 2.14
CA ARG A 124 8.72 -2.75 2.03
C ARG A 124 7.57 -3.77 1.99
N THR A 125 7.73 -4.87 1.26
CA THR A 125 6.70 -5.93 1.24
C THR A 125 6.50 -6.61 2.59
N ARG A 126 7.49 -6.54 3.47
CA ARG A 126 7.40 -6.97 4.88
C ARG A 126 6.85 -5.91 5.83
N GLY A 127 6.66 -4.67 5.38
CA GLY A 127 6.29 -3.54 6.24
C GLY A 127 7.45 -3.01 7.11
N GLN A 128 8.70 -3.29 6.72
CA GLN A 128 9.92 -2.86 7.40
C GLN A 128 10.43 -1.53 6.82
N ALA A 129 9.72 -0.44 7.09
CA ALA A 129 9.95 0.85 6.47
C ALA A 129 11.35 1.42 6.73
N GLU A 130 11.86 1.35 7.97
CA GLU A 130 13.20 1.82 8.31
C GLU A 130 14.30 1.03 7.57
N ARG A 131 14.11 -0.28 7.43
CA ARG A 131 15.02 -1.13 6.62
C ARG A 131 14.96 -0.76 5.14
N ALA A 132 13.78 -0.47 4.60
CA ALA A 132 13.62 -0.02 3.23
C ALA A 132 14.35 1.31 3.00
N LEU A 133 14.18 2.29 3.90
CA LEU A 133 14.89 3.57 3.84
C LEU A 133 16.41 3.41 3.97
N ALA A 134 16.89 2.54 4.85
CA ALA A 134 18.31 2.24 4.98
C ALA A 134 18.88 1.65 3.69
N ALA A 135 18.19 0.70 3.07
CA ALA A 135 18.58 0.09 1.81
C ALA A 135 18.61 1.12 0.66
N LEU A 136 17.61 2.01 0.56
CA LEU A 136 17.57 3.07 -0.45
C LEU A 136 18.75 4.05 -0.30
N ARG A 137 19.12 4.40 0.93
CA ARG A 137 20.31 5.25 1.19
C ARG A 137 21.61 4.55 0.78
N GLN A 138 21.71 3.24 0.98
CA GLN A 138 22.87 2.49 0.51
C GLN A 138 22.90 2.42 -1.02
N ALA A 139 21.77 2.15 -1.68
CA ALA A 139 21.66 2.19 -3.13
C ALA A 139 22.15 3.53 -3.70
N ALA A 140 21.72 4.65 -3.10
CA ALA A 140 22.14 5.98 -3.52
C ALA A 140 23.67 6.19 -3.38
N ARG A 141 24.30 5.68 -2.32
CA ARG A 141 25.76 5.75 -2.15
C ARG A 141 26.50 4.95 -3.21
N CYS A 142 26.06 3.72 -3.49
CA CYS A 142 26.65 2.88 -4.51
C CYS A 142 26.54 3.53 -5.89
N PHE A 143 25.39 4.08 -6.25
CA PHE A 143 25.20 4.76 -7.53
C PHE A 143 26.00 6.06 -7.65
N GLN A 144 26.18 6.79 -6.56
CA GLN A 144 27.06 7.95 -6.53
C GLN A 144 28.52 7.56 -6.76
N GLN A 145 28.99 6.47 -6.16
CA GLN A 145 30.33 5.94 -6.37
C GLN A 145 30.52 5.42 -7.80
N ALA A 146 29.48 4.81 -8.39
CA ALA A 146 29.49 4.31 -9.75
C ALA A 146 29.37 5.41 -10.82
N GLY A 147 29.03 6.65 -10.44
CA GLY A 147 28.73 7.75 -11.39
C GLY A 147 27.41 7.56 -12.15
N GLU A 148 26.51 6.71 -11.65
CA GLU A 148 25.22 6.36 -12.26
C GLU A 148 24.13 7.38 -11.92
N GLY A 149 24.11 8.52 -12.58
CA GLY A 149 23.24 9.66 -12.28
C GLY A 149 21.75 9.32 -12.31
N GLU A 150 21.24 8.61 -13.32
CA GLU A 150 19.82 8.22 -13.41
C GLU A 150 19.40 7.32 -12.26
N ARG A 151 20.20 6.31 -11.94
CA ARG A 151 19.93 5.39 -10.83
C ARG A 151 19.96 6.09 -9.48
N LEU A 152 20.89 7.02 -9.31
CA LEU A 152 20.97 7.85 -8.10
C LEU A 152 19.67 8.65 -7.90
N GLU A 153 19.17 9.28 -8.96
CA GLU A 153 17.91 10.04 -8.90
C GLU A 153 16.70 9.13 -8.64
N ILE A 154 16.68 7.91 -9.17
CA ILE A 154 15.64 6.91 -8.86
C ILE A 154 15.70 6.51 -7.38
N ALA A 155 16.89 6.22 -6.83
CA ALA A 155 17.05 5.87 -5.42
C ALA A 155 16.63 7.02 -4.48
N ARG A 156 16.96 8.26 -4.82
CA ARG A 156 16.52 9.47 -4.10
C ARG A 156 15.01 9.64 -4.17
N ALA A 157 14.41 9.44 -5.34
CA ALA A 157 12.97 9.55 -5.53
C ALA A 157 12.20 8.49 -4.73
N TRP A 158 12.69 7.25 -4.69
CA TRP A 158 12.13 6.20 -3.83
C TRP A 158 12.31 6.49 -2.33
N THR A 159 13.45 7.08 -1.94
CA THR A 159 13.66 7.53 -0.55
C THR A 159 12.61 8.57 -0.17
N LEU A 160 12.37 9.55 -1.04
CA LEU A 160 11.32 10.56 -0.83
C LEU A 160 9.94 9.92 -0.74
N PHE A 161 9.61 9.00 -1.66
CA PHE A 161 8.33 8.28 -1.67
C PHE A 161 8.10 7.51 -0.37
N GLU A 162 9.10 6.77 0.09
CA GLU A 162 9.01 6.00 1.35
C GLU A 162 8.89 6.93 2.56
N THR A 163 9.65 8.03 2.59
CA THR A 163 9.52 9.05 3.63
C THR A 163 8.13 9.66 3.67
N MET A 164 7.55 10.01 2.51
CA MET A 164 6.18 10.55 2.43
C MET A 164 5.11 9.52 2.79
N THR A 165 5.38 8.24 2.58
CA THR A 165 4.49 7.16 3.05
C THR A 165 4.43 7.13 4.57
N GLN A 166 5.56 7.32 5.25
CA GLN A 166 5.65 7.31 6.71
C GLN A 166 5.24 8.65 7.35
N GLN A 167 5.57 9.76 6.71
CA GLN A 167 5.40 11.12 7.24
C GLN A 167 4.87 12.07 6.15
N PRO A 168 3.62 11.91 5.72
CA PRO A 168 3.06 12.72 4.62
C PRO A 168 2.92 14.21 4.98
N ASP A 169 2.93 14.53 6.29
CA ASP A 169 2.88 15.91 6.78
C ASP A 169 4.28 16.54 6.94
N ALA A 170 5.36 15.78 6.74
CA ALA A 170 6.70 16.35 6.72
C ALA A 170 6.77 17.44 5.65
N ALA A 171 7.37 18.58 6.00
CA ALA A 171 7.61 19.63 5.03
C ALA A 171 8.43 19.02 3.89
N LEU A 172 8.02 19.26 2.65
CA LEU A 172 8.85 19.05 1.48
C LEU A 172 9.93 20.15 1.50
N SER A 173 10.71 20.21 2.61
CA SER A 173 11.79 21.14 2.78
C SER A 173 12.87 20.78 1.79
N ASP A 174 13.20 21.74 0.94
CA ASP A 174 14.38 21.78 0.07
C ASP A 174 14.38 21.02 -1.26
N GLU A 175 13.27 20.44 -1.73
CA GLU A 175 13.23 20.21 -3.17
C GLU A 175 12.84 21.52 -3.87
N PRO A 176 13.67 22.00 -4.79
CA PRO A 176 13.32 23.20 -5.55
C PRO A 176 11.97 22.96 -6.22
N ALA A 177 11.05 23.90 -6.01
CA ALA A 177 9.73 23.94 -6.68
C ALA A 177 9.86 24.00 -8.22
N THR A 178 11.04 23.84 -8.74
CA THR A 178 11.46 23.99 -10.13
C THR A 178 11.27 22.76 -11.01
N ALA A 179 10.81 21.65 -10.50
CA ALA A 179 10.26 20.63 -11.37
C ALA A 179 8.76 20.91 -11.54
N GLY A 180 8.40 21.91 -12.32
CA GLY A 180 7.24 21.83 -13.19
C GLY A 180 7.28 20.48 -13.91
N PRO A 181 6.21 19.99 -14.55
CA PRO A 181 6.27 18.75 -15.30
C PRO A 181 7.47 18.85 -16.24
N GLY A 182 8.63 18.36 -15.76
CA GLY A 182 9.85 18.41 -16.52
C GLY A 182 9.62 17.57 -17.77
N ASP A 183 9.88 18.11 -18.91
CA ASP A 183 9.81 17.47 -20.22
C ASP A 183 10.70 16.23 -20.36
N SER A 184 11.39 15.81 -19.29
CA SER A 184 12.32 14.69 -19.32
C SER A 184 11.62 13.33 -19.37
N GLY A 185 10.40 13.24 -18.83
CA GLY A 185 9.60 11.98 -18.75
C GLY A 185 10.39 10.81 -18.15
N MET A 186 11.34 11.06 -17.25
CA MET A 186 12.20 10.04 -16.66
C MET A 186 11.48 9.24 -15.56
N ALA A 187 11.97 8.04 -15.26
CA ALA A 187 11.36 7.16 -14.24
C ALA A 187 11.30 7.82 -12.85
N HIS A 188 12.32 8.57 -12.47
CA HIS A 188 12.36 9.29 -11.19
C HIS A 188 11.30 10.39 -11.08
N ASP A 189 10.87 11.01 -12.19
CA ASP A 189 9.81 12.01 -12.20
C ASP A 189 8.46 11.41 -11.80
N ALA A 190 8.15 10.20 -12.28
CA ALA A 190 6.95 9.46 -11.88
C ALA A 190 6.93 9.20 -10.37
N ILE A 191 8.06 8.76 -9.82
CA ILE A 191 8.19 8.42 -8.40
C ILE A 191 8.09 9.69 -7.54
N ARG A 192 8.75 10.80 -7.93
CA ARG A 192 8.66 12.10 -7.24
C ARG A 192 7.23 12.65 -7.26
N CYS A 193 6.56 12.57 -8.41
CA CYS A 193 5.18 12.99 -8.54
C CYS A 193 4.25 12.18 -7.61
N ALA A 194 4.47 10.87 -7.50
CA ALA A 194 3.74 10.01 -6.56
C ALA A 194 4.05 10.36 -5.09
N ALA A 195 5.30 10.64 -4.74
CA ALA A 195 5.69 11.09 -3.41
C ALA A 195 5.00 12.42 -3.04
N ARG A 196 4.97 13.38 -3.98
CA ARG A 196 4.24 14.64 -3.81
C ARG A 196 2.73 14.41 -3.63
N ALA A 197 2.16 13.45 -4.36
CA ALA A 197 0.76 13.09 -4.22
C ALA A 197 0.44 12.55 -2.82
N LEU A 198 1.33 11.74 -2.23
CA LEU A 198 1.21 11.26 -0.84
C LEU A 198 1.22 12.42 0.16
N ALA A 199 2.14 13.38 0.02
CA ALA A 199 2.20 14.57 0.87
C ALA A 199 0.93 15.44 0.77
N LEU A 200 0.31 15.49 -0.42
CA LEU A 200 -0.94 16.23 -0.63
C LEU A 200 -2.17 15.50 -0.10
N ALA A 201 -2.15 14.18 -0.03
CA ALA A 201 -3.34 13.36 0.27
C ALA A 201 -4.01 13.74 1.59
N CYS A 202 -3.23 14.12 2.60
CA CYS A 202 -3.74 14.51 3.90
C CYS A 202 -4.19 15.99 3.97
N ARG A 203 -3.74 16.84 3.05
CA ARG A 203 -3.98 18.31 3.09
C ARG A 203 -4.93 18.78 2.01
N ASN A 204 -4.85 18.18 0.82
CA ASN A 204 -5.64 18.58 -0.34
C ASN A 204 -5.94 17.34 -1.21
N PRO A 205 -6.97 16.55 -0.88
CA PRO A 205 -7.31 15.33 -1.62
C PRO A 205 -7.53 15.57 -3.12
N ALA A 206 -8.08 16.73 -3.50
CA ALA A 206 -8.30 17.06 -4.91
C ALA A 206 -6.99 17.26 -5.69
N ALA A 207 -6.00 17.91 -5.08
CA ALA A 207 -4.67 18.05 -5.68
C ALA A 207 -3.93 16.72 -5.68
N ALA A 208 -4.06 15.92 -4.60
CA ALA A 208 -3.49 14.58 -4.52
C ALA A 208 -4.02 13.67 -5.63
N ALA A 209 -5.33 13.65 -5.87
CA ALA A 209 -5.94 12.85 -6.93
C ALA A 209 -5.35 13.20 -8.31
N ARG A 210 -5.18 14.49 -8.61
CA ARG A 210 -4.54 14.92 -9.86
C ARG A 210 -3.07 14.50 -9.95
N ALA A 211 -2.31 14.69 -8.88
CA ALA A 211 -0.90 14.31 -8.84
C ALA A 211 -0.71 12.78 -8.96
N PHE A 212 -1.54 11.98 -8.30
CA PHE A 212 -1.53 10.52 -8.48
C PHE A 212 -1.88 10.11 -9.91
N THR A 213 -2.86 10.76 -10.55
CA THR A 213 -3.21 10.48 -11.95
C THR A 213 -2.02 10.76 -12.87
N GLN A 214 -1.39 11.92 -12.72
CA GLN A 214 -0.19 12.28 -13.48
C GLN A 214 0.97 11.31 -13.23
N ALA A 215 1.24 10.97 -11.98
CA ALA A 215 2.27 9.98 -11.63
C ALA A 215 1.99 8.60 -12.24
N GLY A 216 0.72 8.18 -12.25
CA GLY A 216 0.29 6.93 -12.86
C GLY A 216 0.51 6.90 -14.38
N GLU A 217 0.22 7.99 -15.09
CA GLU A 217 0.47 8.12 -16.53
C GLU A 217 1.97 8.05 -16.85
N LEU A 218 2.81 8.76 -16.08
CA LEU A 218 4.27 8.69 -16.21
C LEU A 218 4.81 7.28 -15.91
N ALA A 219 4.29 6.64 -14.87
CA ALA A 219 4.67 5.27 -14.49
C ALA A 219 4.29 4.26 -15.58
N GLN A 220 3.09 4.39 -16.19
CA GLN A 220 2.64 3.58 -17.29
C GLN A 220 3.55 3.72 -18.51
N ALA A 221 3.91 4.94 -18.90
CA ALA A 221 4.81 5.21 -20.01
C ALA A 221 6.19 4.55 -19.84
N ARG A 222 6.66 4.39 -18.60
CA ARG A 222 7.95 3.78 -18.26
C ARG A 222 7.86 2.31 -17.85
N GLY A 223 6.65 1.74 -17.81
CA GLY A 223 6.42 0.35 -17.42
C GLY A 223 6.71 0.06 -15.94
N LEU A 224 6.56 1.07 -15.09
CA LEU A 224 6.64 0.96 -13.63
C LEU A 224 5.29 0.47 -13.08
N VAL A 225 4.96 -0.79 -13.36
CA VAL A 225 3.60 -1.31 -13.15
C VAL A 225 3.17 -1.25 -11.69
N LEU A 226 4.08 -1.52 -10.75
CA LEU A 226 3.78 -1.42 -9.32
C LEU A 226 3.40 0.01 -8.93
N LEU A 227 4.15 1.00 -9.42
CA LEU A 227 3.87 2.42 -9.17
C LEU A 227 2.58 2.87 -9.84
N GLU A 228 2.32 2.44 -11.09
CA GLU A 228 1.09 2.70 -11.82
C GLU A 228 -0.14 2.26 -11.01
N VAL A 229 -0.16 1.01 -10.53
CA VAL A 229 -1.28 0.51 -9.73
C VAL A 229 -1.37 1.20 -8.38
N SER A 230 -0.26 1.48 -7.72
CA SER A 230 -0.24 2.24 -6.47
C SER A 230 -0.81 3.65 -6.65
N CYS A 231 -0.50 4.32 -7.76
CA CYS A 231 -1.05 5.62 -8.11
C CYS A 231 -2.56 5.55 -8.41
N LEU A 232 -3.04 4.52 -9.10
CA LEU A 232 -4.48 4.31 -9.32
C LEU A 232 -5.23 4.10 -8.01
N LEU A 233 -4.67 3.32 -7.07
CA LEU A 233 -5.24 3.14 -5.74
C LEU A 233 -5.20 4.43 -4.92
N GLY A 234 -4.10 5.18 -4.97
CA GLY A 234 -3.96 6.46 -4.29
C GLY A 234 -4.92 7.53 -4.83
N ALA A 235 -5.07 7.62 -6.15
CA ALA A 235 -6.05 8.51 -6.79
C ALA A 235 -7.47 8.12 -6.38
N GLY A 236 -7.79 6.81 -6.42
CA GLY A 236 -9.09 6.30 -5.98
C GLY A 236 -9.39 6.63 -4.51
N ALA A 237 -8.41 6.46 -3.62
CA ALA A 237 -8.56 6.80 -2.20
C ALA A 237 -8.77 8.31 -1.99
N ALA A 238 -8.01 9.16 -2.67
CA ALA A 238 -8.17 10.61 -2.56
C ALA A 238 -9.53 11.10 -3.12
N ILE A 239 -10.01 10.49 -4.21
CA ILE A 239 -11.32 10.77 -4.78
C ILE A 239 -12.44 10.25 -3.86
N HIS A 240 -12.25 9.09 -3.23
CA HIS A 240 -13.15 8.54 -2.23
C HIS A 240 -13.31 9.45 -1.01
N ASP A 241 -12.22 10.05 -0.54
CA ASP A 241 -12.25 11.02 0.56
C ASP A 241 -13.02 12.31 0.20
N LEU A 242 -13.12 12.63 -1.09
CA LEU A 242 -13.98 13.71 -1.61
C LEU A 242 -15.46 13.31 -1.74
N GLY A 243 -15.79 12.02 -1.54
CA GLY A 243 -17.14 11.47 -1.66
C GLY A 243 -17.57 11.14 -3.09
N ASP A 244 -16.70 11.24 -4.09
CA ASP A 244 -16.99 10.87 -5.49
C ASP A 244 -16.78 9.35 -5.67
N TYR A 245 -17.72 8.58 -5.17
CA TYR A 245 -17.63 7.11 -5.12
C TYR A 245 -17.58 6.46 -6.50
N ASP A 246 -18.22 7.04 -7.52
CA ASP A 246 -18.20 6.50 -8.87
C ASP A 246 -16.81 6.62 -9.51
N ARG A 247 -16.17 7.80 -9.39
CA ARG A 247 -14.80 7.97 -9.87
C ARG A 247 -13.80 7.14 -9.08
N ALA A 248 -13.96 7.02 -7.75
CA ALA A 248 -13.14 6.14 -6.92
C ALA A 248 -13.26 4.67 -7.37
N ALA A 249 -14.49 4.19 -7.61
CA ALA A 249 -14.74 2.85 -8.13
C ALA A 249 -14.04 2.61 -9.48
N ARG A 250 -14.05 3.60 -10.39
CA ARG A 250 -13.32 3.50 -11.67
C ARG A 250 -11.81 3.36 -11.48
N CYS A 251 -11.22 4.12 -10.56
CA CYS A 251 -9.80 4.03 -10.27
C CYS A 251 -9.44 2.65 -9.69
N PHE A 252 -10.22 2.17 -8.73
CA PHE A 252 -10.00 0.85 -8.13
C PHE A 252 -10.21 -0.29 -9.15
N ASP A 253 -11.20 -0.16 -10.04
CA ASP A 253 -11.40 -1.14 -11.10
C ASP A 253 -10.25 -1.14 -12.12
N ALA A 254 -9.73 0.02 -12.50
CA ALA A 254 -8.55 0.13 -13.36
C ALA A 254 -7.32 -0.50 -12.70
N ALA A 255 -7.08 -0.20 -11.41
CA ALA A 255 -6.01 -0.81 -10.62
C ALA A 255 -6.14 -2.34 -10.60
N ALA A 256 -7.33 -2.84 -10.37
CA ALA A 256 -7.59 -4.26 -10.30
C ALA A 256 -7.47 -4.99 -11.65
N ARG A 257 -7.88 -4.35 -12.76
CA ARG A 257 -7.63 -4.91 -14.10
C ARG A 257 -6.13 -5.04 -14.36
N ARG A 258 -5.37 -4.00 -13.99
CA ARG A 258 -3.90 -4.01 -14.15
C ARG A 258 -3.25 -5.07 -13.27
N ALA A 259 -3.67 -5.18 -12.00
CA ALA A 259 -3.19 -6.18 -11.06
C ALA A 259 -3.47 -7.63 -11.53
N ARG A 260 -4.60 -7.87 -12.20
CA ARG A 260 -4.89 -9.21 -12.77
C ARG A 260 -3.94 -9.59 -13.91
N VAL A 261 -3.58 -8.63 -14.76
CA VAL A 261 -2.64 -8.88 -15.86
C VAL A 261 -1.25 -9.28 -15.34
N THR A 262 -0.81 -8.70 -14.22
CA THR A 262 0.48 -9.04 -13.62
C THR A 262 0.47 -10.41 -12.92
N GLY A 263 -0.70 -10.89 -12.52
CA GLY A 263 -0.83 -12.11 -11.72
C GLY A 263 -0.37 -11.96 -10.26
N TRP A 264 -0.04 -10.75 -9.78
CA TRP A 264 0.45 -10.53 -8.42
C TRP A 264 -0.67 -10.64 -7.38
N PRO A 265 -0.69 -11.71 -6.58
CA PRO A 265 -1.83 -11.98 -5.70
C PRO A 265 -1.99 -10.92 -4.62
N THR A 266 -0.87 -10.42 -4.05
CA THR A 266 -0.92 -9.38 -3.02
C THR A 266 -1.54 -8.09 -3.54
N LEU A 267 -1.23 -7.72 -4.78
CA LEU A 267 -1.78 -6.52 -5.39
C LEU A 267 -3.27 -6.65 -5.68
N GLN A 268 -3.72 -7.84 -6.10
CA GLN A 268 -5.14 -8.13 -6.30
C GLN A 268 -5.91 -8.02 -4.99
N VAL A 269 -5.41 -8.65 -3.93
CA VAL A 269 -6.01 -8.59 -2.59
C VAL A 269 -6.03 -7.15 -2.05
N THR A 270 -4.99 -6.35 -2.34
CA THR A 270 -4.98 -4.91 -1.99
C THR A 270 -6.11 -4.16 -2.69
N CYS A 271 -6.33 -4.41 -3.98
CA CYS A 271 -7.46 -3.80 -4.70
C CYS A 271 -8.80 -4.20 -4.09
N ASP A 272 -8.94 -5.46 -3.65
CA ASP A 272 -10.16 -5.96 -3.02
C ASP A 272 -10.41 -5.32 -1.66
N MET A 273 -9.37 -5.05 -0.89
CA MET A 273 -9.47 -4.31 0.36
C MET A 273 -10.01 -2.89 0.15
N TYR A 274 -9.54 -2.18 -0.88
CA TYR A 274 -10.09 -0.86 -1.23
C TYR A 274 -11.55 -0.94 -1.67
N PHE A 275 -11.92 -1.97 -2.44
CA PHE A 275 -13.32 -2.19 -2.80
C PHE A 275 -14.19 -2.52 -1.59
N GLY A 276 -13.74 -3.39 -0.69
CA GLY A 276 -14.45 -3.68 0.55
C GLY A 276 -14.68 -2.43 1.39
N SER A 277 -13.66 -1.56 1.47
CA SER A 277 -13.77 -0.27 2.15
C SER A 277 -14.79 0.66 1.50
N LEU A 278 -14.79 0.74 0.17
CA LEU A 278 -15.76 1.52 -0.60
C LEU A 278 -17.19 1.00 -0.39
N LEU A 279 -17.40 -0.32 -0.39
CA LEU A 279 -18.70 -0.93 -0.13
C LEU A 279 -19.25 -0.58 1.25
N CYS A 280 -18.39 -0.53 2.26
CA CYS A 280 -18.78 -0.09 3.62
C CYS A 280 -19.32 1.33 3.59
N ASP A 281 -18.62 2.27 2.93
CA ASP A 281 -19.04 3.67 2.86
C ASP A 281 -20.27 3.88 1.97
N LEU A 282 -20.53 2.96 1.04
CA LEU A 282 -21.75 2.89 0.24
C LEU A 282 -22.95 2.27 0.99
N GLY A 283 -22.76 1.69 2.18
CA GLY A 283 -23.79 1.01 2.95
C GLY A 283 -24.07 -0.43 2.51
N ALA A 284 -23.29 -0.98 1.57
CA ALA A 284 -23.39 -2.37 1.15
C ALA A 284 -22.58 -3.27 2.12
N PHE A 285 -23.05 -3.30 3.37
CA PHE A 285 -22.28 -3.87 4.48
C PHE A 285 -22.03 -5.38 4.36
N ASP A 286 -22.99 -6.13 3.84
CA ASP A 286 -22.84 -7.59 3.69
C ASP A 286 -21.81 -7.94 2.63
N GLU A 287 -21.81 -7.25 1.50
CA GLU A 287 -20.81 -7.41 0.45
C GLU A 287 -19.43 -6.93 0.92
N SER A 288 -19.38 -5.79 1.63
CA SER A 288 -18.14 -5.30 2.27
C SER A 288 -17.54 -6.34 3.20
N ARG A 289 -18.35 -6.88 4.10
CA ARG A 289 -17.92 -7.88 5.08
C ARG A 289 -17.37 -9.12 4.39
N ARG A 290 -18.11 -9.71 3.45
CA ARG A 290 -17.65 -10.91 2.70
C ARG A 290 -16.33 -10.63 1.97
N THR A 291 -16.25 -9.53 1.22
CA THR A 291 -15.02 -9.17 0.50
C THR A 291 -13.84 -9.01 1.45
N LEU A 292 -14.03 -8.40 2.63
CA LEU A 292 -12.95 -8.18 3.58
C LEU A 292 -12.60 -9.45 4.37
N GLU A 293 -13.56 -10.35 4.61
CA GLU A 293 -13.30 -11.68 5.16
C GLU A 293 -12.43 -12.51 4.21
N ASP A 294 -12.75 -12.54 2.89
CA ASP A 294 -11.94 -13.19 1.87
C ASP A 294 -10.52 -12.60 1.81
N VAL A 295 -10.40 -11.28 1.92
CA VAL A 295 -9.11 -10.56 1.96
C VAL A 295 -8.29 -10.98 3.18
N VAL A 296 -8.90 -11.02 4.37
CA VAL A 296 -8.23 -11.44 5.61
C VAL A 296 -7.78 -12.90 5.51
N GLU A 297 -8.62 -13.79 4.99
CA GLU A 297 -8.27 -15.19 4.77
C GLU A 297 -7.07 -15.34 3.83
N ALA A 298 -7.13 -14.70 2.66
CA ALA A 298 -6.06 -14.74 1.66
C ALA A 298 -4.71 -14.19 2.18
N LEU A 299 -4.75 -13.19 3.05
CA LEU A 299 -3.54 -12.61 3.65
C LEU A 299 -3.04 -13.40 4.87
N SER A 300 -3.92 -14.08 5.60
CA SER A 300 -3.55 -14.90 6.77
C SER A 300 -2.70 -16.11 6.41
N ALA A 301 -2.82 -16.60 5.17
CA ALA A 301 -1.98 -17.68 4.63
C ALA A 301 -0.55 -17.24 4.27
N ARG A 302 -0.22 -15.95 4.44
CA ARG A 302 1.06 -15.33 4.05
C ARG A 302 1.81 -14.79 5.28
N PRO A 303 3.09 -14.40 5.14
CA PRO A 303 3.80 -13.72 6.21
C PRO A 303 3.02 -12.51 6.72
N ARG A 304 2.83 -12.43 8.02
CA ARG A 304 2.07 -11.37 8.69
C ARG A 304 2.74 -10.02 8.46
N GLY A 305 2.00 -9.05 7.92
CA GLY A 305 2.50 -7.72 7.61
C GLY A 305 1.41 -6.65 7.72
N THR A 306 1.79 -5.40 7.44
CA THR A 306 0.92 -4.22 7.54
C THR A 306 -0.35 -4.35 6.69
N LEU A 307 -0.28 -5.02 5.54
CA LEU A 307 -1.46 -5.21 4.69
C LEU A 307 -2.54 -6.05 5.36
N LEU A 308 -2.16 -7.13 6.09
CA LEU A 308 -3.10 -7.93 6.89
C LEU A 308 -3.69 -7.09 8.03
N ALA A 309 -2.87 -6.25 8.68
CA ALA A 309 -3.36 -5.32 9.70
C ALA A 309 -4.41 -4.34 9.13
N CYS A 310 -4.16 -3.77 7.95
CA CYS A 310 -5.11 -2.90 7.25
C CYS A 310 -6.43 -3.64 6.90
N ALA A 311 -6.34 -4.89 6.49
CA ALA A 311 -7.52 -5.71 6.17
C ALA A 311 -8.39 -5.97 7.42
N HIS A 312 -7.77 -6.36 8.54
CA HIS A 312 -8.46 -6.51 9.82
C HIS A 312 -9.11 -5.19 10.28
N ALA A 313 -8.42 -4.06 10.16
CA ALA A 313 -8.95 -2.74 10.51
C ALA A 313 -10.14 -2.34 9.61
N ALA A 314 -10.08 -2.62 8.31
CA ALA A 314 -11.18 -2.37 7.39
C ALA A 314 -12.41 -3.23 7.72
N LEU A 315 -12.19 -4.51 8.05
CA LEU A 315 -13.26 -5.41 8.50
C LEU A 315 -13.85 -4.95 9.84
N ALA A 316 -13.01 -4.56 10.81
CA ALA A 316 -13.47 -4.00 12.08
C ALA A 316 -14.38 -2.78 11.88
N ARG A 317 -14.01 -1.88 10.95
CA ARG A 317 -14.84 -0.71 10.60
C ARG A 317 -16.20 -1.11 10.03
N THR A 318 -16.27 -2.11 9.17
CA THR A 318 -17.53 -2.62 8.61
C THR A 318 -18.39 -3.28 9.67
N LEU A 319 -17.80 -4.08 10.56
CA LEU A 319 -18.49 -4.69 11.70
C LEU A 319 -19.01 -3.63 12.70
N LEU A 320 -18.23 -2.58 12.93
CA LEU A 320 -18.67 -1.45 13.76
C LEU A 320 -19.90 -0.75 13.16
N ALA A 321 -19.91 -0.51 11.84
CA ALA A 321 -21.03 0.12 11.14
C ALA A 321 -22.31 -0.72 11.21
N THR A 322 -22.20 -2.05 11.31
CA THR A 322 -23.32 -2.99 11.48
C THR A 322 -23.66 -3.30 12.96
N ARG A 323 -23.11 -2.54 13.90
CA ARG A 323 -23.31 -2.70 15.36
C ARG A 323 -22.86 -4.04 15.94
N ARG A 324 -21.96 -4.75 15.24
CA ARG A 324 -21.35 -6.02 15.72
C ARG A 324 -20.09 -5.70 16.53
N ALA A 325 -20.28 -5.01 17.67
CA ALA A 325 -19.18 -4.43 18.44
C ALA A 325 -18.15 -5.44 18.94
N CYS A 326 -18.57 -6.62 19.41
CA CYS A 326 -17.66 -7.65 19.92
C CYS A 326 -16.75 -8.20 18.81
N GLU A 327 -17.31 -8.48 17.64
CA GLU A 327 -16.55 -8.99 16.50
C GLU A 327 -15.63 -7.91 15.93
N SER A 328 -16.12 -6.65 15.89
CA SER A 328 -15.30 -5.50 15.54
C SER A 328 -14.09 -5.36 16.46
N ALA A 329 -14.28 -5.54 17.78
CA ALA A 329 -13.19 -5.49 18.75
C ALA A 329 -12.14 -6.60 18.52
N ALA A 330 -12.58 -7.84 18.25
CA ALA A 330 -11.68 -8.95 17.97
C ALA A 330 -10.83 -8.69 16.72
N GLN A 331 -11.43 -8.17 15.64
CA GLN A 331 -10.71 -7.80 14.43
C GLN A 331 -9.74 -6.63 14.67
N MET A 332 -10.15 -5.66 15.49
CA MET A 332 -9.30 -4.52 15.82
C MET A 332 -8.10 -4.92 16.70
N ASP A 333 -8.27 -5.82 17.66
CA ASP A 333 -7.19 -6.35 18.48
C ASP A 333 -6.15 -7.09 17.61
N ALA A 334 -6.61 -7.90 16.63
CA ALA A 334 -5.74 -8.56 15.67
C ALA A 334 -4.96 -7.53 14.80
N ALA A 335 -5.62 -6.48 14.31
CA ALA A 335 -4.99 -5.41 13.57
C ALA A 335 -3.91 -4.70 14.40
N MET A 336 -4.23 -4.33 15.64
CA MET A 336 -3.32 -3.58 16.51
C MET A 336 -2.08 -4.38 16.91
N ALA A 337 -2.20 -5.69 17.10
CA ALA A 337 -1.05 -6.56 17.34
C ALA A 337 -0.04 -6.51 16.18
N LEU A 338 -0.52 -6.44 14.94
CA LEU A 338 0.31 -6.34 13.74
C LEU A 338 0.88 -4.92 13.54
N PHE A 339 0.07 -3.87 13.76
CA PHE A 339 0.56 -2.48 13.63
C PHE A 339 1.64 -2.14 14.67
N ARG A 340 1.54 -2.67 15.90
CA ARG A 340 2.57 -2.49 16.93
C ARG A 340 3.86 -3.24 16.63
N ALA A 341 3.80 -4.32 15.86
CA ALA A 341 4.97 -5.06 15.40
C ALA A 341 5.64 -4.43 14.16
N ALA A 342 4.98 -3.46 13.52
CA ALA A 342 5.46 -2.75 12.33
C ALA A 342 5.98 -1.36 12.71
N ASP A 343 6.92 -0.82 11.90
CA ASP A 343 7.56 0.49 12.14
C ASP A 343 6.69 1.69 11.71
N GLY A 344 5.43 1.47 11.33
CA GLY A 344 4.54 2.46 10.73
C GLY A 344 3.81 3.35 11.75
N ALA A 345 4.44 4.40 12.28
CA ALA A 345 3.84 5.31 13.26
C ALA A 345 2.52 5.96 12.77
N ARG A 346 2.42 6.28 11.47
CA ARG A 346 1.22 6.86 10.86
C ARG A 346 0.03 5.88 10.90
N ASP A 347 0.25 4.65 10.46
CA ASP A 347 -0.81 3.64 10.43
C ASP A 347 -1.21 3.24 11.85
N LEU A 348 -0.26 3.18 12.76
CA LEU A 348 -0.54 2.96 14.19
C LEU A 348 -1.43 4.06 14.75
N ALA A 349 -1.10 5.34 14.56
CA ALA A 349 -1.89 6.46 15.06
C ALA A 349 -3.33 6.46 14.49
N LEU A 350 -3.47 6.24 13.18
CA LEU A 350 -4.77 6.17 12.52
C LEU A 350 -5.65 5.04 13.09
N ASN A 351 -5.06 3.89 13.33
CA ASN A 351 -5.80 2.73 13.80
C ASN A 351 -6.03 2.73 15.32
N LEU A 352 -5.22 3.42 16.12
CA LEU A 352 -5.53 3.73 17.52
C LEU A 352 -6.80 4.58 17.65
N ILE A 353 -6.99 5.56 16.76
CA ILE A 353 -8.23 6.36 16.72
C ILE A 353 -9.45 5.48 16.38
N LEU A 354 -9.32 4.55 15.43
CA LEU A 354 -10.38 3.59 15.11
C LEU A 354 -10.62 2.62 16.27
N GLN A 355 -9.56 2.12 16.90
CA GLN A 355 -9.64 1.24 18.07
C GLN A 355 -10.43 1.89 19.21
N ALA A 356 -10.18 3.16 19.50
CA ALA A 356 -10.90 3.88 20.53
C ALA A 356 -12.42 3.95 20.23
N ARG A 357 -12.80 4.15 18.98
CA ARG A 357 -14.23 4.13 18.56
C ARG A 357 -14.85 2.74 18.74
N VAL A 358 -14.12 1.70 18.38
CA VAL A 358 -14.57 0.29 18.57
C VAL A 358 -14.72 -0.03 20.06
N LEU A 359 -13.74 0.34 20.88
CA LEU A 359 -13.77 0.14 22.33
C LEU A 359 -14.91 0.95 23.00
N GLY A 360 -15.13 2.18 22.55
CA GLY A 360 -16.29 2.98 23.00
C GLY A 360 -17.63 2.32 22.66
N ALA A 361 -17.76 1.74 21.46
CA ALA A 361 -18.95 1.00 21.07
C ALA A 361 -19.14 -0.32 21.86
N SER A 362 -18.03 -0.90 22.35
CA SER A 362 -18.00 -2.11 23.19
C SER A 362 -18.09 -1.79 24.70
N ALA A 363 -18.45 -0.56 25.08
CA ALA A 363 -18.55 -0.09 26.45
C ALA A 363 -17.26 -0.27 27.30
N GLN A 364 -16.09 -0.04 26.68
CA GLN A 364 -14.77 -0.09 27.31
C GLN A 364 -14.09 1.29 27.32
N PRO A 365 -14.64 2.30 28.05
CA PRO A 365 -14.17 3.69 27.96
C PRO A 365 -12.73 3.87 28.46
N ALA A 366 -12.28 3.14 29.48
CA ALA A 366 -10.92 3.24 29.98
C ALA A 366 -9.87 2.90 28.91
N ARG A 367 -10.03 1.77 28.24
CA ARG A 367 -9.14 1.36 27.13
C ARG A 367 -9.26 2.31 25.92
N ALA A 368 -10.46 2.87 25.68
CA ALA A 368 -10.65 3.84 24.60
C ALA A 368 -9.88 5.14 24.88
N ILE A 369 -9.85 5.62 26.13
CA ILE A 369 -9.06 6.79 26.54
C ILE A 369 -7.55 6.51 26.37
N GLU A 370 -7.08 5.35 26.81
CA GLU A 370 -5.67 4.97 26.65
C GLU A 370 -5.25 4.96 25.16
N ALA A 371 -6.09 4.38 24.29
CA ALA A 371 -5.84 4.39 22.86
C ALA A 371 -5.81 5.80 22.25
N LEU A 372 -6.71 6.70 22.69
CA LEU A 372 -6.72 8.10 22.23
C LEU A 372 -5.51 8.88 22.77
N ALA A 373 -5.07 8.62 23.99
CA ALA A 373 -3.88 9.26 24.56
C ALA A 373 -2.60 8.82 23.80
N GLU A 374 -2.48 7.53 23.49
CA GLU A 374 -1.38 7.01 22.67
C GLU A 374 -1.42 7.62 21.26
N ALA A 375 -2.61 7.67 20.63
CA ALA A 375 -2.80 8.30 19.33
C ALA A 375 -2.41 9.78 19.34
N GLN A 376 -2.83 10.53 20.38
CA GLN A 376 -2.53 11.94 20.53
C GLN A 376 -1.00 12.16 20.65
N ALA A 377 -0.32 11.39 21.47
CA ALA A 377 1.13 11.48 21.63
C ALA A 377 1.87 11.25 20.29
N LEU A 378 1.44 10.26 19.49
CA LEU A 378 2.01 10.02 18.16
C LEU A 378 1.71 11.17 17.18
N VAL A 379 0.47 11.67 17.16
CA VAL A 379 0.06 12.79 16.31
C VAL A 379 0.85 14.05 16.62
N GLU A 380 1.08 14.35 17.89
CA GLU A 380 1.86 15.52 18.33
C GLU A 380 3.35 15.35 18.03
N ALA A 381 3.94 14.22 18.39
CA ALA A 381 5.37 13.95 18.21
C ALA A 381 5.80 13.91 16.74
N ARG A 382 4.91 13.49 15.84
CA ARG A 382 5.19 13.32 14.41
C ARG A 382 4.59 14.43 13.54
N GLY A 383 3.81 15.36 14.11
CA GLY A 383 3.18 16.45 13.36
C GLY A 383 2.07 16.00 12.39
N PHE A 384 1.30 14.95 12.72
CA PHE A 384 0.22 14.45 11.86
C PHE A 384 -1.03 15.32 11.94
N ASP A 385 -0.94 16.58 11.51
CA ASP A 385 -2.02 17.57 11.66
C ASP A 385 -3.35 17.15 11.01
N SER A 386 -3.29 16.43 9.89
CA SER A 386 -4.49 15.90 9.24
C SER A 386 -5.28 14.90 10.10
N MET A 387 -4.62 14.21 11.04
CA MET A 387 -5.28 13.26 11.93
C MET A 387 -5.95 13.92 13.13
N ARG A 388 -5.61 15.18 13.46
CA ARG A 388 -6.21 15.92 14.59
C ARG A 388 -7.73 16.01 14.47
N VAL A 389 -8.25 16.16 13.25
CA VAL A 389 -9.70 16.18 13.00
C VAL A 389 -10.36 14.86 13.45
N ARG A 390 -9.78 13.74 13.05
CA ARG A 390 -10.29 12.40 13.39
C ARG A 390 -10.15 12.10 14.88
N LEU A 391 -9.03 12.51 15.47
CA LEU A 391 -8.76 12.36 16.91
C LEU A 391 -9.79 13.14 17.73
N CYS A 392 -9.97 14.43 17.46
CA CYS A 392 -10.93 15.27 18.16
C CYS A 392 -12.37 14.75 17.98
N HIS A 393 -12.73 14.25 16.79
CA HIS A 393 -14.05 13.66 16.58
C HIS A 393 -14.25 12.39 17.43
N ALA A 394 -13.25 11.52 17.53
CA ALA A 394 -13.33 10.32 18.37
C ALA A 394 -13.41 10.68 19.88
N GLN A 395 -12.67 11.71 20.32
CA GLN A 395 -12.77 12.26 21.67
C GLN A 395 -14.16 12.82 21.95
N ALA A 396 -14.75 13.60 21.03
CA ALA A 396 -16.09 14.13 21.14
C ALA A 396 -17.14 13.01 21.33
N ASP A 397 -17.07 11.98 20.51
CA ASP A 397 -17.96 10.81 20.55
C ASP A 397 -17.85 10.06 21.88
N LEU A 398 -16.63 9.89 22.39
CA LEU A 398 -16.38 9.21 23.65
C LEU A 398 -16.89 10.00 24.86
N HIS A 399 -16.62 11.31 24.90
CA HIS A 399 -17.15 12.21 25.95
C HIS A 399 -18.66 12.42 25.90
N HIS A 400 -19.28 12.21 24.75
CA HIS A 400 -20.72 12.20 24.65
C HIS A 400 -21.36 10.93 25.25
N ARG A 401 -20.71 9.78 25.04
CA ARG A 401 -21.27 8.48 25.49
C ARG A 401 -21.00 8.19 26.96
N PHE A 402 -19.91 8.73 27.50
CA PHE A 402 -19.44 8.39 28.85
C PHE A 402 -19.12 9.63 29.64
N THR A 403 -19.36 9.55 30.96
CA THR A 403 -18.95 10.60 31.91
C THR A 403 -17.45 10.49 32.14
N LEU A 404 -16.67 11.34 31.48
CA LEU A 404 -15.21 11.36 31.54
C LEU A 404 -14.72 12.70 32.11
N PRO A 405 -13.49 12.74 32.67
CA PRO A 405 -12.90 13.99 33.14
C PRO A 405 -12.83 15.03 32.02
N PRO A 406 -13.17 16.29 32.28
CA PRO A 406 -13.13 17.35 31.29
C PRO A 406 -11.66 17.66 30.89
N PRO A 407 -11.42 18.05 29.63
CA PRO A 407 -10.09 18.47 29.21
C PRO A 407 -9.69 19.79 29.85
N GLY A 408 -8.37 20.00 30.05
CA GLY A 408 -7.86 21.27 30.52
C GLY A 408 -8.12 22.41 29.54
N GLY A 409 -8.41 23.62 30.04
CA GLY A 409 -8.62 24.80 29.20
C GLY A 409 -9.93 24.83 28.43
N MET A 410 -10.90 23.98 28.79
CA MET A 410 -12.21 23.93 28.15
C MET A 410 -13.01 25.24 28.38
N THR A 411 -13.54 25.79 27.30
CA THR A 411 -14.40 26.97 27.33
C THR A 411 -15.86 26.67 26.98
N GLN A 412 -16.11 25.49 26.38
CA GLN A 412 -17.44 25.01 26.00
C GLN A 412 -18.18 24.38 27.21
N PRO A 413 -19.51 24.34 27.19
CA PRO A 413 -20.29 23.76 28.28
C PRO A 413 -20.02 22.29 28.54
N THR A 414 -19.64 21.53 27.51
CA THR A 414 -19.33 20.11 27.62
C THR A 414 -18.04 19.74 26.88
N ALA A 415 -17.35 18.71 27.33
CA ALA A 415 -16.16 18.20 26.68
C ALA A 415 -16.45 17.68 25.24
N ALA A 416 -17.64 17.11 25.03
CA ALA A 416 -18.06 16.68 23.68
C ALA A 416 -18.13 17.86 22.70
N LEU A 417 -18.69 19.00 23.12
CA LEU A 417 -18.70 20.22 22.31
C LEU A 417 -17.31 20.79 22.10
N HIS A 418 -16.47 20.82 23.15
CA HIS A 418 -15.08 21.26 23.04
C HIS A 418 -14.32 20.51 21.94
N PHE A 419 -14.35 19.20 21.97
CA PHE A 419 -13.65 18.39 20.97
C PHE A 419 -14.29 18.46 19.58
N ALA A 420 -15.61 18.51 19.47
CA ALA A 420 -16.28 18.63 18.18
C ALA A 420 -15.99 19.97 17.49
N GLU A 421 -15.95 21.08 18.24
CA GLU A 421 -15.53 22.39 17.71
C GLU A 421 -14.03 22.43 17.37
N ALA A 422 -13.18 21.78 18.17
CA ALA A 422 -11.77 21.62 17.86
C ALA A 422 -11.57 20.83 16.54
N ALA A 423 -12.37 19.78 16.30
CA ALA A 423 -12.33 19.04 15.03
C ALA A 423 -12.64 19.96 13.83
N LEU A 424 -13.67 20.81 13.94
CA LEU A 424 -13.98 21.82 12.90
C LEU A 424 -12.85 22.83 12.72
N ALA A 425 -12.27 23.32 13.82
CA ALA A 425 -11.19 24.30 13.78
C ALA A 425 -9.93 23.73 13.09
N HIS A 426 -9.56 22.48 13.39
CA HIS A 426 -8.48 21.79 12.70
C HIS A 426 -8.80 21.53 11.22
N GLY A 427 -10.03 21.10 10.92
CA GLY A 427 -10.46 20.84 9.55
C GLY A 427 -10.40 22.08 8.65
N ARG A 428 -10.81 23.24 9.14
CA ARG A 428 -10.78 24.51 8.40
C ARG A 428 -9.37 24.96 7.98
N ARG A 429 -8.34 24.45 8.64
CA ARG A 429 -6.93 24.70 8.28
C ARG A 429 -6.45 23.82 7.11
N LEU A 430 -7.19 22.74 6.80
CA LEU A 430 -6.83 21.80 5.73
C LEU A 430 -7.46 22.23 4.41
N THR A 431 -6.65 22.45 3.39
CA THR A 431 -7.13 22.88 2.07
C THR A 431 -8.01 21.82 1.42
N GLY A 432 -9.22 22.22 1.00
CA GLY A 432 -10.16 21.32 0.34
C GLY A 432 -10.97 20.43 1.29
N TRP A 433 -10.72 20.48 2.59
CA TRP A 433 -11.52 19.76 3.56
C TRP A 433 -12.92 20.41 3.72
N SER A 434 -13.93 19.58 3.85
CA SER A 434 -15.29 20.00 4.24
C SER A 434 -15.81 19.08 5.35
N ALA A 435 -16.46 19.68 6.36
CA ALA A 435 -17.07 18.91 7.42
C ALA A 435 -18.19 18.03 6.87
N ARG A 436 -18.28 16.79 7.33
CA ARG A 436 -19.40 15.91 7.04
C ARG A 436 -20.66 16.35 7.78
N ALA A 437 -21.82 16.10 7.19
CA ALA A 437 -23.11 16.41 7.79
C ALA A 437 -23.22 15.89 9.24
N ALA A 438 -22.76 14.68 9.50
CA ALA A 438 -22.80 14.07 10.83
C ALA A 438 -22.08 14.88 11.93
N LEU A 439 -20.99 15.59 11.61
CA LEU A 439 -20.31 16.44 12.59
C LEU A 439 -21.12 17.70 12.90
N HIS A 440 -21.77 18.28 11.89
CA HIS A 440 -22.66 19.43 12.08
C HIS A 440 -23.93 19.03 12.80
N ASP A 441 -24.54 17.88 12.48
CA ASP A 441 -25.70 17.33 13.19
C ASP A 441 -25.36 17.13 14.68
N PHE A 442 -24.21 16.50 14.97
CA PHE A 442 -23.74 16.30 16.34
C PHE A 442 -23.62 17.62 17.11
N LEU A 443 -23.03 18.65 16.51
CA LEU A 443 -22.89 19.96 17.12
C LEU A 443 -24.27 20.64 17.32
N ALA A 444 -25.16 20.53 16.35
CA ALA A 444 -26.49 21.08 16.43
C ALA A 444 -27.29 20.48 17.62
N GLU A 445 -27.29 19.17 17.74
CA GLU A 445 -27.92 18.45 18.83
C GLU A 445 -27.33 18.82 20.19
N ARG A 446 -25.99 18.84 20.30
CA ARG A 446 -25.35 19.17 21.59
C ARG A 446 -25.56 20.62 22.02
N TRP A 447 -25.57 21.58 21.09
CA TRP A 447 -25.90 22.97 21.43
C TRP A 447 -27.37 23.13 21.78
N ALA A 448 -28.28 22.40 21.14
CA ALA A 448 -29.70 22.39 21.50
C ALA A 448 -29.92 21.88 22.94
N GLU A 449 -29.22 20.82 23.35
CA GLU A 449 -29.26 20.30 24.72
C GLU A 449 -28.76 21.30 25.77
N GLN A 450 -27.85 22.21 25.38
CA GLN A 450 -27.37 23.29 26.25
C GLN A 450 -28.27 24.53 26.22
N GLY A 451 -29.37 24.51 25.45
CA GLY A 451 -30.29 25.62 25.32
C GLY A 451 -29.83 26.76 24.40
N ASP A 452 -28.67 26.63 23.75
CA ASP A 452 -28.22 27.61 22.75
C ASP A 452 -28.84 27.28 21.38
N HIS A 453 -30.07 27.64 21.22
CA HIS A 453 -30.83 27.39 19.99
C HIS A 453 -30.30 28.17 18.78
N GLN A 454 -29.62 29.30 19.00
CA GLN A 454 -29.03 30.08 17.91
C GLN A 454 -27.86 29.31 17.26
N ARG A 455 -26.94 28.80 18.07
CA ARG A 455 -25.81 27.95 17.56
C ARG A 455 -26.34 26.63 17.01
N ALA A 456 -27.29 25.99 17.70
CA ALA A 456 -27.91 24.76 17.24
C ALA A 456 -28.51 24.93 15.83
N TYR A 457 -29.28 26.00 15.60
CA TYR A 457 -29.86 26.30 14.30
C TYR A 457 -28.77 26.56 13.22
N ALA A 458 -27.72 27.30 13.57
CA ALA A 458 -26.64 27.59 12.65
C ALA A 458 -25.94 26.31 12.18
N TYR A 459 -25.67 25.37 13.11
CA TYR A 459 -25.07 24.07 12.77
C TYR A 459 -26.05 23.15 12.02
N ALA A 460 -27.36 23.15 12.37
CA ALA A 460 -28.36 22.38 11.64
C ALA A 460 -28.45 22.80 10.16
N ARG A 461 -28.39 24.10 9.87
CA ARG A 461 -28.33 24.61 8.49
C ARG A 461 -27.09 24.14 7.74
N GLN A 462 -25.93 24.14 8.42
CA GLN A 462 -24.68 23.62 7.84
C GLN A 462 -24.75 22.10 7.59
N ALA A 463 -25.40 21.36 8.52
CA ALA A 463 -25.65 19.93 8.36
C ALA A 463 -26.54 19.65 7.14
N LEU A 464 -27.60 20.42 6.94
CA LEU A 464 -28.51 20.27 5.79
C LEU A 464 -27.76 20.51 4.48
N ALA A 465 -27.00 21.60 4.38
CA ALA A 465 -26.21 21.90 3.19
C ALA A 465 -25.15 20.84 2.90
N ALA A 466 -24.49 20.32 3.96
CA ALA A 466 -23.53 19.21 3.82
C ALA A 466 -24.24 17.92 3.35
N LYS A 467 -25.42 17.64 3.87
CA LYS A 467 -26.24 16.46 3.51
C LYS A 467 -26.72 16.50 2.06
N GLU A 468 -27.14 17.67 1.58
CA GLU A 468 -27.50 17.88 0.18
C GLU A 468 -26.29 17.61 -0.74
N LYS A 469 -25.11 18.12 -0.38
CA LYS A 469 -23.87 17.86 -1.10
C LYS A 469 -23.49 16.37 -1.07
N GLU A 470 -23.54 15.71 0.08
CA GLU A 470 -23.29 14.28 0.23
C GLU A 470 -24.30 13.44 -0.56
N THR A 471 -25.57 13.84 -0.59
CA THR A 471 -26.62 13.15 -1.35
C THR A 471 -26.39 13.29 -2.84
N ALA A 472 -26.07 14.48 -3.32
CA ALA A 472 -25.71 14.71 -4.73
C ALA A 472 -24.51 13.85 -5.15
N GLN A 473 -23.51 13.71 -4.28
CA GLN A 473 -22.36 12.83 -4.49
C GLN A 473 -22.74 11.34 -4.48
N LYS A 474 -23.70 10.95 -3.62
CA LYS A 474 -24.23 9.58 -3.54
C LYS A 474 -25.18 9.21 -4.68
N MET A 475 -25.69 10.14 -5.46
CA MET A 475 -26.48 9.82 -6.65
C MET A 475 -25.68 9.13 -7.76
N SER A 476 -24.35 9.16 -7.70
CA SER A 476 -23.47 8.28 -8.49
C SER A 476 -23.39 6.84 -7.96
N TYR A 477 -23.96 6.57 -6.79
CA TYR A 477 -23.98 5.31 -6.05
C TYR A 477 -24.41 4.07 -6.84
N PRO A 478 -25.52 4.07 -7.61
CA PRO A 478 -25.96 2.86 -8.34
C PRO A 478 -24.92 2.37 -9.35
N LEU A 479 -24.19 3.31 -9.99
CA LEU A 479 -23.14 2.97 -10.97
C LEU A 479 -21.90 2.37 -10.30
N ALA A 480 -21.50 2.90 -9.15
CA ALA A 480 -20.40 2.35 -8.37
C ALA A 480 -20.73 0.93 -7.89
N LEU A 481 -21.92 0.74 -7.33
CA LEU A 481 -22.40 -0.57 -6.85
C LEU A 481 -22.52 -1.59 -7.97
N LEU A 482 -23.07 -1.22 -9.13
CA LEU A 482 -23.15 -2.09 -10.30
C LEU A 482 -21.77 -2.52 -10.81
N ARG A 483 -20.77 -1.62 -10.79
CA ARG A 483 -19.40 -1.97 -11.15
C ARG A 483 -18.78 -2.98 -10.19
N VAL A 484 -19.00 -2.79 -8.90
CA VAL A 484 -18.52 -3.71 -7.85
C VAL A 484 -19.20 -5.07 -7.97
N ARG A 485 -20.54 -5.12 -8.14
CA ARG A 485 -21.30 -6.37 -8.33
C ARG A 485 -20.87 -7.10 -9.59
N ARG A 486 -20.74 -6.42 -10.73
CA ARG A 486 -20.26 -7.00 -11.98
C ARG A 486 -18.86 -7.60 -11.84
N ARG A 487 -18.02 -7.03 -10.96
CA ARG A 487 -16.72 -7.57 -10.63
C ARG A 487 -16.80 -8.86 -9.81
N ALA A 488 -17.70 -8.93 -8.84
CA ALA A 488 -17.94 -10.14 -8.05
C ALA A 488 -18.45 -11.29 -8.93
N GLU A 489 -19.35 -10.98 -9.88
CA GLU A 489 -19.86 -11.95 -10.88
C GLU A 489 -18.74 -12.47 -11.80
N MET A 490 -17.80 -11.60 -12.22
CA MET A 490 -16.65 -12.02 -13.03
C MET A 490 -15.62 -12.88 -12.26
N ARG A 491 -15.68 -12.93 -10.93
CA ARG A 491 -14.86 -13.83 -10.09
C ARG A 491 -15.48 -15.23 -9.98
N GLY A 492 -16.79 -15.35 -10.12
CA GLY A 492 -17.54 -16.62 -10.11
C GLY A 492 -17.49 -17.40 -11.42
N GLY A 493 -16.75 -16.96 -12.45
CA GLY A 493 -16.48 -17.74 -13.66
C GLY A 493 -15.48 -18.87 -13.38
N PRO A 494 -15.45 -19.95 -14.21
CA PRO A 494 -14.90 -21.24 -13.86
C PRO A 494 -13.45 -21.15 -13.37
N GLU A 495 -13.24 -21.79 -12.23
CA GLU A 495 -11.99 -21.98 -11.52
C GLU A 495 -10.80 -22.27 -12.45
N HIS A 496 -9.88 -21.34 -12.59
CA HIS A 496 -8.48 -21.72 -12.75
C HIS A 496 -7.89 -21.92 -11.36
N ALA A 497 -8.18 -23.09 -10.81
CA ALA A 497 -7.48 -23.64 -9.67
C ALA A 497 -5.99 -23.69 -10.02
N ILE A 498 -5.21 -22.78 -9.46
CA ILE A 498 -3.78 -22.97 -9.33
C ILE A 498 -3.61 -24.10 -8.31
N ALA A 499 -3.44 -25.32 -8.80
CA ALA A 499 -3.09 -26.45 -7.99
C ALA A 499 -1.77 -26.12 -7.24
N PRO A 500 -1.69 -26.34 -5.92
CA PRO A 500 -0.44 -26.24 -5.22
C PRO A 500 0.51 -27.28 -5.82
N SER A 501 1.68 -26.83 -6.26
CA SER A 501 2.76 -27.71 -6.70
C SER A 501 3.19 -28.56 -5.51
N SER A 502 2.64 -29.78 -5.44
CA SER A 502 3.07 -30.82 -4.53
C SER A 502 4.47 -31.25 -4.94
N HIS A 503 5.49 -30.70 -4.28
CA HIS A 503 6.77 -31.35 -4.21
C HIS A 503 6.60 -32.64 -3.41
N ALA A 504 6.26 -33.72 -4.11
CA ALA A 504 6.34 -35.07 -3.59
C ALA A 504 7.82 -35.38 -3.31
N SER A 505 8.16 -35.35 -2.05
CA SER A 505 9.38 -35.95 -1.52
C SER A 505 9.30 -37.45 -1.73
N SER A 506 9.92 -37.97 -2.79
CA SER A 506 10.14 -39.40 -2.98
C SER A 506 11.16 -39.89 -1.96
N ARG A 507 10.66 -40.40 -0.83
CA ARG A 507 11.46 -41.28 0.02
C ARG A 507 11.44 -42.66 -0.60
N HIS A 508 12.55 -43.10 -1.14
CA HIS A 508 12.86 -44.49 -1.37
C HIS A 508 12.78 -45.22 -0.03
N HIS A 509 11.83 -46.17 0.07
CA HIS A 509 11.89 -47.27 1.02
C HIS A 509 12.25 -48.50 0.24
N ASP A 510 13.51 -48.92 0.36
CA ASP A 510 13.97 -50.25 0.02
C ASP A 510 13.28 -51.25 0.94
N GLY A 511 12.60 -52.19 0.31
CA GLY A 511 12.02 -53.33 0.99
C GLY A 511 13.06 -54.39 1.28
N LEU A 512 12.93 -55.04 2.40
CA LEU A 512 13.39 -56.39 2.60
C LEU A 512 12.26 -57.21 3.26
N PRO A 513 12.07 -58.47 2.82
CA PRO A 513 10.99 -59.32 3.30
C PRO A 513 11.47 -60.25 4.42
N GLY A 514 10.58 -60.68 5.27
CA GLY A 514 10.91 -61.84 6.11
C GLY A 514 10.13 -61.98 7.39
N SER A 515 9.17 -62.87 7.33
CA SER A 515 8.85 -64.04 8.18
C SER A 515 8.14 -63.81 9.50
N VAL A 516 6.90 -64.29 9.54
CA VAL A 516 6.34 -65.43 10.28
C VAL A 516 6.24 -65.32 11.81
N ALA A 517 4.98 -65.49 12.25
CA ALA A 517 4.48 -66.19 13.45
C ALA A 517 4.51 -65.47 14.81
N ARG A 518 3.44 -65.16 15.35
CA ARG A 518 2.45 -65.67 16.27
C ARG A 518 1.53 -64.59 16.82
#